data_cac68377fc95958978e56b4570de61cb
#
_entry.id   cac68377fc95958978e56b4570de61cb
#
_cell.length_a   1.000
_cell.length_b   1.000
_cell.length_c   1.000
_cell.angle_alpha   90.00
_cell.angle_beta   90.00
_cell.angle_gamma   90.00
#
_symmetry.space_group_name_H-M   'P 1'
#
loop_
_entity.id
_entity.type
_entity.pdbx_description
1 polymer ?
#
loop_
_entity_poly.entity_id
_entity_poly.type
_entity_poly.pdbx_seq_one_letter_code
_entity_poly.pdbx_strand_id
1 'polypeptide(L)'
;MIKVITGMRRCGKSFLLFTLFRNYLLERGVNDAHIIQINLEDRRNKKLRAPDALLGYIDERMADNDKYYILLDEVQLVSEFEDVLNSYLGIQNAEVYVTGSNARFLSKDIVTEFRGRGWEIRIHPLSFSEYYEAVGGEKAEALEDYYIYGGLPAVAQMDTAEDKQNYLREIFETVYLKDVLERNHLKNADGMRELVRILASGIGSATNVRRISNTFKSIEGKDIAATTISRYLGCLQDAFIINEALRYDVKGRRYIGTETKYYFEDLGIRNTVLGFRQLEFTHIMENVIYNELRRYGFTVDIGHIESYKRNENGEYQRRNLEIDFVVNRHDKRLYIQSAYAMPDISKTEQEQASLLGIQDGFRKIIIAGDRYSSSYTENGIQVVGLYDFLLGTTDIWD
;
A
#
# COMPACT_ATOMS: atom_id res chain seq x y z
N MET A 1 -16.54 16.19 11.26
CA MET A 1 -15.35 15.33 11.23
C MET A 1 -14.63 15.56 9.91
N ILE A 2 -13.31 15.79 9.94
CA ILE A 2 -12.50 16.03 8.74
C ILE A 2 -12.17 14.68 8.11
N LYS A 3 -12.41 14.52 6.80
CA LYS A 3 -12.05 13.34 6.04
C LYS A 3 -10.74 13.64 5.30
N VAL A 4 -9.72 12.82 5.58
CA VAL A 4 -8.38 13.02 5.05
C VAL A 4 -8.04 11.87 4.10
N ILE A 5 -7.90 12.22 2.83
CA ILE A 5 -7.59 11.27 1.76
C ILE A 5 -6.07 11.20 1.59
N THR A 6 -5.51 10.06 1.95
CA THR A 6 -4.07 9.79 1.87
C THR A 6 -3.75 8.78 0.77
N GLY A 7 -2.50 8.63 0.45
CA GLY A 7 -2.01 7.62 -0.50
C GLY A 7 -0.86 8.13 -1.35
N MET A 8 -0.27 7.22 -2.08
CA MET A 8 0.85 7.45 -2.96
C MET A 8 0.61 8.63 -3.93
N ARG A 9 1.63 9.38 -4.29
CA ARG A 9 1.50 10.37 -5.37
C ARG A 9 1.04 9.69 -6.67
N ARG A 10 0.21 10.38 -7.46
CA ARG A 10 -0.32 9.88 -8.75
C ARG A 10 -1.26 8.65 -8.66
N CYS A 11 -1.70 8.21 -7.47
CA CYS A 11 -2.67 7.12 -7.33
C CYS A 11 -4.15 7.55 -7.54
N GLY A 12 -4.42 8.81 -7.91
CA GLY A 12 -5.77 9.26 -8.27
C GLY A 12 -6.52 10.06 -7.21
N LYS A 13 -5.90 10.46 -6.07
CA LYS A 13 -6.57 11.20 -4.98
C LYS A 13 -7.35 12.44 -5.44
N SER A 14 -6.69 13.32 -6.22
CA SER A 14 -7.31 14.54 -6.72
C SER A 14 -8.46 14.24 -7.69
N PHE A 15 -8.32 13.20 -8.52
CA PHE A 15 -9.37 12.74 -9.43
C PHE A 15 -10.58 12.19 -8.66
N LEU A 16 -10.33 11.35 -7.64
CA LEU A 16 -11.38 10.86 -6.76
C LEU A 16 -12.14 12.02 -6.11
N LEU A 17 -11.42 12.99 -5.55
CA LEU A 17 -12.03 14.09 -4.81
C LEU A 17 -12.77 15.06 -5.72
N PHE A 18 -12.13 15.50 -6.81
CA PHE A 18 -12.64 16.61 -7.64
C PHE A 18 -13.51 16.16 -8.82
N THR A 19 -13.43 14.88 -9.20
CA THR A 19 -14.24 14.36 -10.30
C THR A 19 -15.27 13.36 -9.78
N LEU A 20 -14.84 12.25 -9.23
CA LEU A 20 -15.78 11.17 -8.86
C LEU A 20 -16.67 11.56 -7.70
N PHE A 21 -16.11 12.08 -6.61
CA PHE A 21 -16.89 12.46 -5.44
C PHE A 21 -17.78 13.68 -5.72
N ARG A 22 -17.27 14.67 -6.46
CA ARG A 22 -18.10 15.80 -6.90
C ARG A 22 -19.29 15.35 -7.74
N ASN A 23 -19.08 14.48 -8.74
CA ASN A 23 -20.15 13.95 -9.56
C ASN A 23 -21.18 13.17 -8.73
N TYR A 24 -20.72 12.34 -7.80
CA TYR A 24 -21.58 11.63 -6.85
C TYR A 24 -22.45 12.61 -6.03
N LEU A 25 -21.90 13.72 -5.56
CA LEU A 25 -22.66 14.75 -4.81
C LEU A 25 -23.73 15.39 -5.71
N LEU A 26 -23.39 15.75 -6.94
CA LEU A 26 -24.33 16.34 -7.91
C LEU A 26 -25.48 15.37 -8.25
N GLU A 27 -25.17 14.09 -8.47
CA GLU A 27 -26.17 13.03 -8.69
C GLU A 27 -27.10 12.84 -7.50
N ARG A 28 -26.63 13.12 -6.29
CA ARG A 28 -27.43 13.13 -5.05
C ARG A 28 -28.22 14.41 -4.84
N GLY A 29 -28.21 15.34 -5.79
CA GLY A 29 -28.97 16.58 -5.77
C GLY A 29 -28.31 17.71 -4.98
N VAL A 30 -27.03 17.60 -4.61
CA VAL A 30 -26.29 18.72 -4.00
C VAL A 30 -26.10 19.81 -5.06
N ASN A 31 -26.46 21.06 -4.70
CA ASN A 31 -26.23 22.19 -5.58
C ASN A 31 -24.73 22.44 -5.77
N ASP A 32 -24.29 22.69 -6.98
CA ASP A 32 -22.88 22.95 -7.30
C ASP A 32 -22.30 24.15 -6.52
N ALA A 33 -23.12 25.15 -6.21
CA ALA A 33 -22.74 26.29 -5.36
C ALA A 33 -22.35 25.89 -3.92
N HIS A 34 -22.80 24.72 -3.45
CA HIS A 34 -22.47 24.17 -2.14
C HIS A 34 -21.26 23.22 -2.15
N ILE A 35 -20.56 23.10 -3.30
CA ILE A 35 -19.33 22.30 -3.43
C ILE A 35 -18.16 23.25 -3.67
N ILE A 36 -17.37 23.51 -2.63
CA ILE A 36 -16.24 24.42 -2.67
C ILE A 36 -14.98 23.60 -2.96
N GLN A 37 -14.46 23.71 -4.18
CA GLN A 37 -13.27 22.98 -4.62
C GLN A 37 -12.05 23.90 -4.73
N ILE A 38 -10.95 23.55 -4.08
CA ILE A 38 -9.72 24.33 -4.11
C ILE A 38 -8.52 23.40 -4.30
N ASN A 39 -7.88 23.48 -5.47
CA ASN A 39 -6.58 22.86 -5.70
C ASN A 39 -5.48 23.84 -5.25
N LEU A 40 -4.82 23.53 -4.13
CA LEU A 40 -3.79 24.39 -3.55
C LEU A 40 -2.43 24.25 -4.28
N GLU A 41 -2.25 23.21 -5.09
CA GLU A 41 -1.07 23.09 -5.95
C GLU A 41 -1.14 24.07 -7.15
N ASP A 42 -2.34 24.40 -7.61
CA ASP A 42 -2.55 25.34 -8.71
C ASP A 42 -2.01 26.73 -8.34
N ARG A 43 -1.15 27.26 -9.22
CA ARG A 43 -0.53 28.59 -9.03
C ARG A 43 -1.56 29.71 -8.91
N ARG A 44 -2.72 29.59 -9.55
CA ARG A 44 -3.83 30.58 -9.46
C ARG A 44 -4.34 30.71 -8.03
N ASN A 45 -4.27 29.64 -7.25
CA ASN A 45 -4.71 29.57 -5.87
C ASN A 45 -3.58 29.88 -4.85
N LYS A 46 -2.39 30.31 -5.33
CA LYS A 46 -1.23 30.58 -4.44
C LYS A 46 -1.55 31.49 -3.26
N LYS A 47 -2.43 32.47 -3.44
CA LYS A 47 -2.85 33.39 -2.37
C LYS A 47 -3.63 32.69 -1.26
N LEU A 48 -4.36 31.61 -1.59
CA LEU A 48 -5.13 30.80 -0.65
C LEU A 48 -4.26 29.85 0.20
N ARG A 49 -2.95 29.84 -0.01
CA ARG A 49 -2.02 29.13 0.87
C ARG A 49 -1.74 29.85 2.19
N ALA A 50 -2.19 31.12 2.32
CA ALA A 50 -2.22 31.85 3.59
C ALA A 50 -3.50 31.45 4.35
N PRO A 51 -3.42 31.09 5.65
CA PRO A 51 -4.56 30.63 6.45
C PRO A 51 -5.78 31.54 6.39
N ASP A 52 -5.59 32.83 6.70
CA ASP A 52 -6.68 33.82 6.73
C ASP A 52 -7.34 34.02 5.36
N ALA A 53 -6.53 33.95 4.27
CA ALA A 53 -7.06 34.07 2.92
C ALA A 53 -7.91 32.86 2.52
N LEU A 54 -7.53 31.66 2.97
CA LEU A 54 -8.29 30.43 2.74
C LEU A 54 -9.61 30.47 3.52
N LEU A 55 -9.56 30.81 4.81
CA LEU A 55 -10.75 30.97 5.65
C LEU A 55 -11.73 31.97 5.03
N GLY A 56 -11.27 33.19 4.75
CA GLY A 56 -12.13 34.24 4.14
C GLY A 56 -12.74 33.79 2.81
N TYR A 57 -11.97 33.12 1.96
CA TYR A 57 -12.45 32.59 0.67
C TYR A 57 -13.57 31.54 0.82
N ILE A 58 -13.45 30.65 1.80
CA ILE A 58 -14.45 29.62 2.08
C ILE A 58 -15.68 30.24 2.72
N ASP A 59 -15.50 31.09 3.73
CA ASP A 59 -16.59 31.73 4.49
C ASP A 59 -17.46 32.62 3.60
N GLU A 60 -16.87 33.40 2.66
CA GLU A 60 -17.60 34.19 1.66
C GLU A 60 -18.51 33.34 0.75
N ARG A 61 -18.17 32.03 0.56
CA ARG A 61 -18.96 31.14 -0.28
C ARG A 61 -20.00 30.33 0.47
N MET A 62 -19.90 30.27 1.78
CA MET A 62 -20.89 29.66 2.65
C MET A 62 -22.01 30.67 2.94
N ALA A 63 -22.81 31.03 1.91
CA ALA A 63 -23.75 32.14 1.92
C ALA A 63 -25.08 31.83 2.64
N ASP A 64 -25.40 30.57 2.89
CA ASP A 64 -26.66 30.12 3.51
C ASP A 64 -26.41 29.03 4.57
N ASN A 65 -27.49 28.45 5.10
CA ASN A 65 -27.44 27.43 6.14
C ASN A 65 -27.49 25.98 5.57
N ASP A 66 -27.48 25.85 4.26
CA ASP A 66 -27.46 24.52 3.62
C ASP A 66 -26.09 23.86 3.79
N LYS A 67 -26.04 22.56 3.52
CA LYS A 67 -24.84 21.76 3.72
C LYS A 67 -23.79 22.03 2.63
N TYR A 68 -22.60 22.45 3.04
CA TYR A 68 -21.44 22.69 2.19
C TYR A 68 -20.43 21.54 2.24
N TYR A 69 -19.86 21.22 1.10
CA TYR A 69 -18.77 20.25 0.93
C TYR A 69 -17.50 21.00 0.52
N ILE A 70 -16.54 21.07 1.43
CA ILE A 70 -15.27 21.77 1.25
C ILE A 70 -14.21 20.74 0.84
N LEU A 71 -13.74 20.82 -0.41
CA LEU A 71 -12.82 19.87 -1.02
C LEU A 71 -11.48 20.57 -1.26
N LEU A 72 -10.45 20.24 -0.46
CA LEU A 72 -9.13 20.86 -0.53
C LEU A 72 -8.09 19.83 -0.99
N ASP A 73 -7.42 20.11 -2.09
CA ASP A 73 -6.35 19.26 -2.62
C ASP A 73 -4.97 19.80 -2.22
N GLU A 74 -4.08 18.91 -1.75
CA GLU A 74 -2.72 19.19 -1.26
C GLU A 74 -2.71 20.23 -0.13
N VAL A 75 -3.54 20.00 0.90
CA VAL A 75 -3.77 20.94 2.02
C VAL A 75 -2.50 21.30 2.79
N GLN A 76 -1.48 20.45 2.80
CA GLN A 76 -0.18 20.71 3.45
C GLN A 76 0.59 21.89 2.83
N LEU A 77 0.13 22.44 1.71
CA LEU A 77 0.70 23.65 1.13
C LEU A 77 0.24 24.93 1.85
N VAL A 78 -0.79 24.82 2.69
CA VAL A 78 -1.23 25.91 3.57
C VAL A 78 -0.41 25.87 4.85
N SER A 79 0.16 26.98 5.26
CA SER A 79 0.78 27.09 6.58
C SER A 79 -0.30 26.98 7.67
N GLU A 80 -0.01 26.30 8.77
CA GLU A 80 -0.97 26.13 9.89
C GLU A 80 -2.34 25.57 9.43
N PHE A 81 -2.31 24.65 8.43
CA PHE A 81 -3.56 24.12 7.84
C PHE A 81 -4.42 23.39 8.89
N GLU A 82 -3.80 22.83 9.92
CA GLU A 82 -4.50 22.16 11.02
C GLU A 82 -5.45 23.10 11.74
N ASP A 83 -5.02 24.36 11.99
CA ASP A 83 -5.83 25.37 12.64
C ASP A 83 -6.99 25.81 11.75
N VAL A 84 -6.72 25.97 10.44
CA VAL A 84 -7.77 26.24 9.44
C VAL A 84 -8.83 25.14 9.44
N LEU A 85 -8.42 23.88 9.39
CA LEU A 85 -9.33 22.74 9.38
C LEU A 85 -10.10 22.60 10.70
N ASN A 86 -9.44 22.86 11.84
CA ASN A 86 -10.05 22.83 13.16
C ASN A 86 -11.16 23.88 13.28
N SER A 87 -11.06 25.02 12.58
CA SER A 87 -12.09 26.07 12.59
C SER A 87 -13.44 25.57 12.03
N TYR A 88 -13.42 24.59 11.13
CA TYR A 88 -14.65 24.00 10.55
C TYR A 88 -15.21 22.82 11.37
N LEU A 89 -14.51 22.32 12.39
CA LEU A 89 -15.01 21.19 13.20
C LEU A 89 -16.29 21.50 13.99
N GLY A 90 -16.50 22.77 14.32
CA GLY A 90 -17.69 23.24 15.05
C GLY A 90 -18.85 23.68 14.15
N ILE A 91 -18.62 23.79 12.84
CA ILE A 91 -19.61 24.28 11.87
C ILE A 91 -20.46 23.10 11.40
N GLN A 92 -21.76 23.10 11.76
CA GLN A 92 -22.66 21.96 11.53
C GLN A 92 -22.97 21.69 10.06
N ASN A 93 -23.01 22.73 9.25
CA ASN A 93 -23.30 22.65 7.82
C ASN A 93 -22.06 22.55 6.94
N ALA A 94 -20.85 22.37 7.50
CA ALA A 94 -19.61 22.18 6.75
C ALA A 94 -19.11 20.74 6.85
N GLU A 95 -18.91 20.08 5.71
CA GLU A 95 -18.18 18.82 5.60
C GLU A 95 -16.86 19.01 4.84
N VAL A 96 -15.75 18.71 5.51
CA VAL A 96 -14.42 18.97 4.98
C VAL A 96 -13.74 17.67 4.55
N TYR A 97 -13.26 17.68 3.31
CA TYR A 97 -12.47 16.62 2.69
C TYR A 97 -11.16 17.22 2.20
N VAL A 98 -10.06 16.63 2.61
CA VAL A 98 -8.73 17.12 2.23
C VAL A 98 -7.89 15.99 1.66
N THR A 99 -7.00 16.31 0.74
CA THR A 99 -5.98 15.37 0.29
C THR A 99 -4.60 15.81 0.75
N GLY A 100 -3.71 14.82 0.84
CA GLY A 100 -2.30 15.04 0.99
C GLY A 100 -1.50 13.79 0.60
N SER A 101 -0.28 14.02 0.14
CA SER A 101 0.57 12.96 -0.42
C SER A 101 1.64 12.44 0.55
N ASN A 102 1.48 12.63 1.86
CA ASN A 102 2.42 12.17 2.87
C ASN A 102 1.72 11.59 4.09
N ALA A 103 2.04 10.33 4.43
CA ALA A 103 1.49 9.63 5.59
C ALA A 103 1.86 10.32 6.91
N ARG A 104 3.10 10.80 7.04
CA ARG A 104 3.60 11.40 8.27
C ARG A 104 2.86 12.69 8.63
N PHE A 105 2.49 13.46 7.60
CA PHE A 105 1.80 14.73 7.75
C PHE A 105 0.33 14.56 8.16
N LEU A 106 -0.25 13.41 7.82
CA LEU A 106 -1.68 13.19 7.96
C LEU A 106 -2.05 12.13 9.01
N SER A 107 -1.22 11.11 9.25
CA SER A 107 -1.59 10.02 10.16
C SER A 107 -1.28 10.31 11.63
N LYS A 108 -0.13 10.94 11.95
CA LYS A 108 0.20 11.32 13.33
C LYS A 108 -0.52 12.61 13.74
N ASP A 109 -0.62 13.55 12.81
CA ASP A 109 -1.22 14.86 13.07
C ASP A 109 -2.75 14.76 13.07
N ILE A 110 -3.37 13.90 12.22
CA ILE A 110 -4.81 13.64 12.27
C ILE A 110 -5.26 13.13 13.64
N VAL A 111 -4.54 12.18 14.22
CA VAL A 111 -4.93 11.61 15.52
C VAL A 111 -4.65 12.58 16.67
N THR A 112 -3.54 13.34 16.58
CA THR A 112 -3.10 14.25 17.64
C THR A 112 -3.71 15.64 17.50
N GLU A 113 -3.64 16.26 16.32
CA GLU A 113 -4.07 17.65 16.08
C GLU A 113 -5.58 17.78 15.92
N PHE A 114 -6.21 16.83 15.21
CA PHE A 114 -7.69 16.82 15.13
C PHE A 114 -8.35 16.14 16.34
N ARG A 115 -7.59 15.77 17.37
CA ARG A 115 -8.09 15.25 18.65
C ARG A 115 -9.12 14.13 18.49
N GLY A 116 -8.86 13.20 17.58
CA GLY A 116 -9.76 12.10 17.25
C GLY A 116 -10.97 12.49 16.38
N ARG A 117 -10.97 13.66 15.77
CA ARG A 117 -12.05 14.15 14.87
C ARG A 117 -11.67 14.08 13.39
N GLY A 118 -10.54 13.43 13.06
CA GLY A 118 -10.12 13.11 11.70
C GLY A 118 -10.46 11.67 11.35
N TRP A 119 -10.78 11.43 10.07
CA TRP A 119 -10.96 10.10 9.50
C TRP A 119 -10.06 9.95 8.28
N GLU A 120 -9.13 9.01 8.34
CA GLU A 120 -8.26 8.71 7.21
C GLU A 120 -8.97 7.78 6.21
N ILE A 121 -8.90 8.14 4.93
CA ILE A 121 -9.33 7.34 3.78
C ILE A 121 -8.10 7.11 2.92
N ARG A 122 -7.53 5.91 2.99
CA ARG A 122 -6.35 5.58 2.20
C ARG A 122 -6.72 5.13 0.80
N ILE A 123 -6.13 5.78 -0.20
CA ILE A 123 -6.27 5.42 -1.61
C ILE A 123 -4.99 4.73 -2.07
N HIS A 124 -5.17 3.56 -2.66
CA HIS A 124 -4.12 2.75 -3.27
C HIS A 124 -4.06 2.99 -4.78
N PRO A 125 -2.98 2.62 -5.47
CA PRO A 125 -3.03 2.37 -6.91
C PRO A 125 -4.17 1.42 -7.27
N LEU A 126 -4.59 1.40 -8.53
CA LEU A 126 -5.66 0.50 -8.97
C LEU A 126 -5.37 -0.94 -8.53
N SER A 127 -6.37 -1.61 -7.97
CA SER A 127 -6.34 -3.06 -7.80
C SER A 127 -6.30 -3.76 -9.15
N PHE A 128 -5.98 -5.05 -9.19
CA PHE A 128 -6.06 -5.78 -10.45
C PHE A 128 -7.47 -5.75 -11.05
N SER A 129 -8.51 -5.83 -10.22
CA SER A 129 -9.91 -5.74 -10.70
C SER A 129 -10.19 -4.40 -11.38
N GLU A 130 -9.82 -3.28 -10.73
CA GLU A 130 -10.00 -1.93 -11.28
C GLU A 130 -9.14 -1.70 -12.53
N TYR A 131 -7.89 -2.21 -12.52
CA TYR A 131 -6.99 -2.16 -13.68
C TYR A 131 -7.58 -2.94 -14.87
N TYR A 132 -8.03 -4.17 -14.65
CA TYR A 132 -8.61 -5.02 -15.68
C TYR A 132 -9.91 -4.45 -16.25
N GLU A 133 -10.75 -3.84 -15.40
CA GLU A 133 -11.94 -3.12 -15.86
C GLU A 133 -11.59 -1.95 -16.78
N ALA A 134 -10.49 -1.25 -16.48
CA ALA A 134 -10.04 -0.09 -17.26
C ALA A 134 -9.40 -0.48 -18.59
N VAL A 135 -8.59 -1.55 -18.66
CA VAL A 135 -7.85 -1.93 -19.86
C VAL A 135 -8.57 -2.96 -20.73
N GLY A 136 -9.40 -3.82 -20.13
CA GLY A 136 -10.10 -4.91 -20.83
C GLY A 136 -9.16 -6.00 -21.35
N GLY A 137 -9.60 -6.72 -22.38
CA GLY A 137 -8.81 -7.73 -23.09
C GLY A 137 -8.75 -9.09 -22.38
N GLU A 138 -7.69 -9.85 -22.66
CA GLU A 138 -7.47 -11.17 -22.04
C GLU A 138 -6.91 -11.04 -20.62
N LYS A 139 -7.52 -11.75 -19.67
CA LYS A 139 -7.13 -11.66 -18.24
C LYS A 139 -5.65 -11.96 -17.99
N ALA A 140 -5.09 -12.92 -18.72
CA ALA A 140 -3.70 -13.33 -18.55
C ALA A 140 -2.74 -12.22 -18.98
N GLU A 141 -3.01 -11.56 -20.10
CA GLU A 141 -2.23 -10.45 -20.62
C GLU A 141 -2.33 -9.24 -19.67
N ALA A 142 -3.55 -8.93 -19.21
CA ALA A 142 -3.77 -7.85 -18.26
C ALA A 142 -3.06 -8.09 -16.91
N LEU A 143 -3.01 -9.34 -16.42
CA LEU A 143 -2.30 -9.67 -15.19
C LEU A 143 -0.79 -9.59 -15.37
N GLU A 144 -0.26 -10.03 -16.51
CA GLU A 144 1.17 -9.88 -16.83
C GLU A 144 1.57 -8.41 -16.91
N ASP A 145 0.78 -7.59 -17.60
CA ASP A 145 0.96 -6.14 -17.65
C ASP A 145 0.92 -5.50 -16.25
N TYR A 146 -0.04 -5.89 -15.44
CA TYR A 146 -0.16 -5.42 -14.07
C TYR A 146 1.04 -5.81 -13.20
N TYR A 147 1.58 -7.01 -13.37
CA TYR A 147 2.80 -7.47 -12.70
C TYR A 147 4.02 -6.65 -13.12
N ILE A 148 4.08 -6.23 -14.39
CA ILE A 148 5.23 -5.50 -14.94
C ILE A 148 5.12 -4.01 -14.67
N TYR A 149 3.95 -3.39 -14.89
CA TYR A 149 3.78 -1.93 -14.92
C TYR A 149 3.00 -1.38 -13.73
N GLY A 150 2.44 -2.25 -12.88
CA GLY A 150 1.70 -1.82 -11.68
C GLY A 150 0.30 -1.28 -11.97
N GLY A 151 -0.28 -0.62 -10.96
CA GLY A 151 -1.65 -0.12 -10.96
C GLY A 151 -1.78 1.40 -10.95
N LEU A 152 -0.75 2.17 -11.30
CA LEU A 152 -0.91 3.63 -11.40
C LEU A 152 -1.91 3.99 -12.50
N PRO A 153 -2.95 4.82 -12.22
CA PRO A 153 -4.03 5.09 -13.19
C PRO A 153 -3.56 5.61 -14.54
N ALA A 154 -2.51 6.43 -14.57
CA ALA A 154 -1.96 6.95 -15.82
C ALA A 154 -1.31 5.85 -16.68
N VAL A 155 -0.74 4.81 -16.05
CA VAL A 155 -0.13 3.67 -16.76
C VAL A 155 -1.20 2.81 -17.44
N ALA A 156 -2.36 2.65 -16.81
CA ALA A 156 -3.49 1.91 -17.39
C ALA A 156 -4.06 2.58 -18.67
N GLN A 157 -3.76 3.86 -18.88
CA GLN A 157 -4.21 4.64 -20.06
C GLN A 157 -3.18 4.69 -21.20
N MET A 158 -2.02 4.04 -21.02
CA MET A 158 -0.94 4.03 -22.02
C MET A 158 -0.96 2.75 -22.83
N ASP A 159 -0.85 2.89 -24.16
CA ASP A 159 -0.97 1.76 -25.09
C ASP A 159 0.32 0.97 -25.25
N THR A 160 1.49 1.62 -25.13
CA THR A 160 2.76 0.96 -25.44
C THR A 160 3.60 0.68 -24.18
N ALA A 161 4.33 -0.44 -24.21
CA ALA A 161 5.29 -0.79 -23.17
C ALA A 161 6.37 0.29 -22.97
N GLU A 162 6.78 0.93 -24.07
CA GLU A 162 7.79 1.98 -24.03
C GLU A 162 7.28 3.22 -23.29
N ASP A 163 6.06 3.68 -23.56
CA ASP A 163 5.45 4.82 -22.88
C ASP A 163 5.26 4.53 -21.38
N LYS A 164 4.75 3.35 -21.03
CA LYS A 164 4.61 2.90 -19.65
C LYS A 164 5.95 2.95 -18.92
N GLN A 165 7.00 2.38 -19.50
CA GLN A 165 8.35 2.36 -18.89
C GLN A 165 8.95 3.75 -18.77
N ASN A 166 8.83 4.60 -19.78
CA ASN A 166 9.37 5.95 -19.79
C ASN A 166 8.66 6.80 -18.73
N TYR A 167 7.33 6.75 -18.68
CA TYR A 167 6.55 7.42 -17.63
C TYR A 167 6.96 6.97 -16.23
N LEU A 168 7.05 5.68 -15.99
CA LEU A 168 7.42 5.13 -14.68
C LEU A 168 8.84 5.55 -14.27
N ARG A 169 9.81 5.57 -15.19
CA ARG A 169 11.17 6.08 -14.92
C ARG A 169 11.16 7.56 -14.56
N GLU A 170 10.43 8.36 -15.36
CA GLU A 170 10.34 9.78 -15.12
C GLU A 170 9.73 10.10 -13.75
N ILE A 171 8.58 9.50 -13.42
CA ILE A 171 7.93 9.79 -12.15
C ILE A 171 8.71 9.26 -10.95
N PHE A 172 9.42 8.14 -11.06
CA PHE A 172 10.27 7.65 -9.98
C PHE A 172 11.34 8.68 -9.61
N GLU A 173 12.06 9.22 -10.59
CA GLU A 173 13.13 10.19 -10.35
C GLU A 173 12.60 11.57 -9.97
N THR A 174 11.62 12.10 -10.71
CA THR A 174 11.20 13.50 -10.60
C THR A 174 10.12 13.72 -9.55
N VAL A 175 9.35 12.68 -9.22
CA VAL A 175 8.25 12.78 -8.27
C VAL A 175 8.60 12.06 -6.97
N TYR A 176 8.84 10.74 -7.00
CA TYR A 176 8.99 9.98 -5.76
C TYR A 176 10.31 10.23 -5.06
N LEU A 177 11.43 10.05 -5.75
CA LEU A 177 12.74 10.20 -5.14
C LEU A 177 13.01 11.65 -4.72
N LYS A 178 12.71 12.58 -5.62
CA LYS A 178 12.86 14.02 -5.34
C LYS A 178 12.01 14.45 -4.14
N ASP A 179 10.73 14.05 -4.10
CA ASP A 179 9.81 14.38 -3.01
C ASP A 179 10.30 13.85 -1.66
N VAL A 180 10.75 12.59 -1.61
CA VAL A 180 11.33 11.99 -0.38
C VAL A 180 12.56 12.75 0.08
N LEU A 181 13.46 13.11 -0.84
CA LEU A 181 14.70 13.81 -0.51
C LEU A 181 14.44 15.24 -0.02
N GLU A 182 13.63 16.01 -0.74
CA GLU A 182 13.34 17.41 -0.43
C GLU A 182 12.58 17.55 0.89
N ARG A 183 11.53 16.79 1.09
CA ARG A 183 10.70 16.84 2.32
C ARG A 183 11.46 16.45 3.57
N ASN A 184 12.36 15.48 3.46
CA ASN A 184 13.10 14.98 4.61
C ASN A 184 14.49 15.62 4.76
N HIS A 185 14.80 16.63 3.94
CA HIS A 185 16.09 17.32 3.90
C HIS A 185 17.27 16.33 3.79
N LEU A 186 17.11 15.30 2.95
CA LEU A 186 18.13 14.28 2.74
C LEU A 186 19.10 14.72 1.65
N LYS A 187 20.40 14.66 1.95
CA LYS A 187 21.47 15.08 1.02
C LYS A 187 22.02 13.94 0.17
N ASN A 188 21.84 12.68 0.61
CA ASN A 188 22.41 11.50 -0.04
C ASN A 188 21.36 10.81 -0.93
N ALA A 189 21.17 11.32 -2.14
CA ALA A 189 20.26 10.75 -3.13
C ALA A 189 20.68 9.35 -3.58
N ASP A 190 21.99 9.11 -3.75
CA ASP A 190 22.51 7.82 -4.20
C ASP A 190 22.29 6.72 -3.17
N GLY A 191 22.49 7.04 -1.88
CA GLY A 191 22.18 6.11 -0.80
C GLY A 191 20.69 5.75 -0.73
N MET A 192 19.81 6.71 -1.00
CA MET A 192 18.36 6.44 -1.07
C MET A 192 18.01 5.56 -2.28
N ARG A 193 18.54 5.86 -3.47
CA ARG A 193 18.33 5.01 -4.66
C ARG A 193 18.79 3.58 -4.42
N GLU A 194 19.97 3.41 -3.83
CA GLU A 194 20.51 2.09 -3.56
C GLU A 194 19.67 1.32 -2.54
N LEU A 195 19.16 1.99 -1.49
CA LEU A 195 18.23 1.37 -0.56
C LEU A 195 16.97 0.87 -1.28
N VAL A 196 16.36 1.69 -2.14
CA VAL A 196 15.18 1.28 -2.90
C VAL A 196 15.50 0.10 -3.81
N ARG A 197 16.72 0.07 -4.43
CA ARG A 197 17.17 -1.06 -5.27
C ARG A 197 17.34 -2.34 -4.47
N ILE A 198 17.95 -2.26 -3.27
CA ILE A 198 18.10 -3.41 -2.37
C ILE A 198 16.74 -3.97 -1.98
N LEU A 199 15.80 -3.10 -1.61
CA LEU A 199 14.44 -3.53 -1.26
C LEU A 199 13.69 -4.11 -2.46
N ALA A 200 13.84 -3.52 -3.65
CA ALA A 200 13.20 -3.99 -4.87
C ALA A 200 13.71 -5.37 -5.31
N SER A 201 15.02 -5.63 -5.19
CA SER A 201 15.61 -6.94 -5.50
C SER A 201 15.32 -7.99 -4.42
N GLY A 202 15.07 -7.57 -3.18
CA GLY A 202 14.72 -8.45 -2.06
C GLY A 202 13.23 -8.50 -1.72
N ILE A 203 12.35 -8.16 -2.67
CA ILE A 203 10.90 -8.18 -2.45
C ILE A 203 10.43 -9.55 -1.93
N GLY A 204 9.54 -9.58 -0.94
CA GLY A 204 9.05 -10.81 -0.33
C GLY A 204 10.09 -11.55 0.55
N SER A 205 11.32 -11.09 0.64
CA SER A 205 12.35 -11.69 1.48
C SER A 205 12.45 -11.06 2.85
N ALA A 206 12.57 -11.88 3.89
CA ALA A 206 12.77 -11.39 5.25
C ALA A 206 14.11 -10.66 5.38
N THR A 207 14.08 -9.44 5.88
CA THR A 207 15.25 -8.59 6.06
C THR A 207 15.22 -7.84 7.39
N ASN A 208 16.31 -7.16 7.69
CA ASN A 208 16.40 -6.21 8.80
C ASN A 208 17.44 -5.14 8.48
N VAL A 209 17.41 -4.06 9.24
CA VAL A 209 18.31 -2.90 9.05
C VAL A 209 19.79 -3.30 9.01
N ARG A 210 20.21 -4.29 9.84
CA ARG A 210 21.60 -4.77 9.87
C ARG A 210 21.97 -5.52 8.58
N ARG A 211 21.08 -6.37 8.05
CA ARG A 211 21.29 -7.04 6.75
C ARG A 211 21.42 -6.03 5.63
N ILE A 212 20.54 -5.04 5.59
CA ILE A 212 20.59 -3.95 4.60
C ILE A 212 21.91 -3.19 4.71
N SER A 213 22.37 -2.84 5.92
CA SER A 213 23.66 -2.18 6.14
C SER A 213 24.84 -3.02 5.63
N ASN A 214 24.82 -4.33 5.89
CA ASN A 214 25.84 -5.25 5.37
C ASN A 214 25.83 -5.33 3.84
N THR A 215 24.67 -5.30 3.21
CA THR A 215 24.51 -5.28 1.75
C THR A 215 25.12 -4.02 1.16
N PHE A 216 24.86 -2.83 1.74
CA PHE A 216 25.50 -1.59 1.35
C PHE A 216 27.03 -1.68 1.39
N LYS A 217 27.56 -2.25 2.47
CA LYS A 217 29.01 -2.40 2.64
C LYS A 217 29.62 -3.36 1.61
N SER A 218 28.94 -4.46 1.29
CA SER A 218 29.43 -5.48 0.35
C SER A 218 29.33 -5.05 -1.12
N ILE A 219 28.29 -4.31 -1.51
CA ILE A 219 28.03 -3.93 -2.91
C ILE A 219 28.72 -2.60 -3.24
N GLU A 220 28.54 -1.58 -2.38
CA GLU A 220 28.97 -0.22 -2.65
C GLU A 220 30.32 0.15 -1.99
N GLY A 221 30.85 -0.69 -1.11
CA GLY A 221 31.99 -0.34 -0.27
C GLY A 221 31.73 0.81 0.69
N LYS A 222 30.47 1.22 0.84
CA LYS A 222 30.03 2.34 1.69
C LYS A 222 29.48 1.82 3.01
N ASP A 223 29.91 2.41 4.11
CA ASP A 223 29.38 2.12 5.44
C ASP A 223 28.26 3.12 5.76
N ILE A 224 27.02 2.66 5.75
CA ILE A 224 25.86 3.46 6.12
C ILE A 224 25.34 3.00 7.47
N ALA A 225 25.27 3.93 8.42
CA ALA A 225 24.82 3.63 9.78
C ALA A 225 23.37 3.06 9.78
N ALA A 226 23.12 2.08 10.63
CA ALA A 226 21.80 1.47 10.79
C ALA A 226 20.69 2.49 11.09
N THR A 227 20.99 3.53 11.86
CA THR A 227 20.06 4.62 12.15
C THR A 227 19.67 5.42 10.90
N THR A 228 20.62 5.62 9.96
CA THR A 228 20.34 6.28 8.68
C THR A 228 19.44 5.43 7.80
N ILE A 229 19.69 4.11 7.75
CA ILE A 229 18.84 3.16 7.01
C ILE A 229 17.42 3.15 7.60
N SER A 230 17.27 3.07 8.93
CA SER A 230 15.96 3.14 9.57
C SER A 230 15.22 4.43 9.24
N ARG A 231 15.92 5.58 9.21
CA ARG A 231 15.35 6.85 8.80
C ARG A 231 14.89 6.84 7.34
N TYR A 232 15.70 6.27 6.44
CA TYR A 232 15.35 6.16 5.01
C TYR A 232 14.15 5.26 4.78
N LEU A 233 14.08 4.11 5.47
CA LEU A 233 12.90 3.22 5.45
C LEU A 233 11.64 3.96 5.89
N GLY A 234 11.72 4.70 7.01
CA GLY A 234 10.61 5.55 7.46
C GLY A 234 10.16 6.57 6.42
N CYS A 235 11.12 7.24 5.73
CA CYS A 235 10.79 8.20 4.68
C CYS A 235 10.09 7.54 3.47
N LEU A 236 10.48 6.32 3.10
CA LEU A 236 9.83 5.57 2.03
C LEU A 236 8.43 5.10 2.41
N GLN A 237 8.22 4.70 3.67
CA GLN A 237 6.92 4.35 4.23
C GLN A 237 6.01 5.59 4.30
N ASP A 238 6.52 6.72 4.78
CA ASP A 238 5.81 8.00 4.84
C ASP A 238 5.39 8.52 3.45
N ALA A 239 6.15 8.17 2.41
CA ALA A 239 5.81 8.46 1.01
C ALA A 239 4.90 7.43 0.34
N PHE A 240 4.45 6.40 1.08
CA PHE A 240 3.67 5.27 0.56
C PHE A 240 4.35 4.53 -0.60
N ILE A 241 5.68 4.46 -0.63
CA ILE A 241 6.42 3.70 -1.66
C ILE A 241 6.52 2.24 -1.27
N ILE A 242 6.76 1.99 0.03
CA ILE A 242 6.85 0.65 0.61
C ILE A 242 5.95 0.52 1.83
N ASN A 243 5.55 -0.70 2.10
CA ASN A 243 4.87 -1.11 3.33
C ASN A 243 5.70 -2.15 4.05
N GLU A 244 5.71 -2.08 5.37
CA GLU A 244 6.36 -3.05 6.23
C GLU A 244 5.34 -4.08 6.73
N ALA A 245 5.67 -5.37 6.62
CA ALA A 245 4.95 -6.47 7.23
C ALA A 245 5.78 -7.03 8.38
N LEU A 246 5.24 -6.94 9.59
CA LEU A 246 5.93 -7.36 10.81
C LEU A 246 5.87 -8.88 10.96
N ARG A 247 6.88 -9.44 11.63
CA ARG A 247 6.92 -10.87 11.94
C ARG A 247 6.14 -11.18 13.19
N TYR A 248 5.15 -12.05 13.07
CA TYR A 248 4.26 -12.47 14.15
C TYR A 248 4.47 -13.96 14.49
N ASP A 249 4.82 -14.26 15.74
CA ASP A 249 4.88 -15.62 16.27
C ASP A 249 3.45 -16.12 16.52
N VAL A 250 2.98 -17.02 15.66
CA VAL A 250 1.61 -17.53 15.71
C VAL A 250 1.35 -18.31 17.02
N LYS A 251 2.30 -19.12 17.47
CA LYS A 251 2.18 -19.91 18.68
C LYS A 251 2.38 -19.08 19.95
N GLY A 252 3.39 -18.20 19.94
CA GLY A 252 3.67 -17.31 21.07
C GLY A 252 2.75 -16.09 21.15
N ARG A 253 1.93 -15.84 20.13
CA ARG A 253 0.98 -14.71 20.02
C ARG A 253 1.63 -13.35 20.30
N ARG A 254 2.82 -13.12 19.72
CA ARG A 254 3.61 -11.91 19.93
C ARG A 254 4.39 -11.53 18.67
N TYR A 255 4.67 -10.24 18.53
CA TYR A 255 5.56 -9.76 17.48
C TYR A 255 7.02 -10.11 17.78
N ILE A 256 7.75 -10.52 16.75
CA ILE A 256 9.19 -10.83 16.80
C ILE A 256 9.92 -9.71 16.06
N GLY A 257 10.56 -8.80 16.80
CA GLY A 257 11.12 -7.55 16.27
C GLY A 257 12.46 -7.66 15.50
N THR A 258 12.83 -8.84 14.98
CA THR A 258 14.17 -9.01 14.38
C THR A 258 14.22 -9.01 12.86
N GLU A 259 13.14 -9.39 12.21
CA GLU A 259 13.06 -9.48 10.75
C GLU A 259 11.68 -9.05 10.28
N THR A 260 11.62 -8.34 9.16
CA THR A 260 10.39 -7.87 8.52
C THR A 260 10.46 -8.14 7.02
N LYS A 261 9.33 -8.09 6.32
CA LYS A 261 9.32 -8.01 4.85
C LYS A 261 8.87 -6.62 4.43
N TYR A 262 9.36 -6.18 3.28
CA TYR A 262 8.91 -4.94 2.65
C TYR A 262 8.25 -5.26 1.32
N TYR A 263 7.06 -4.69 1.12
CA TYR A 263 6.29 -4.79 -0.11
C TYR A 263 6.14 -3.40 -0.72
N PHE A 264 6.22 -3.33 -2.04
CA PHE A 264 5.99 -2.08 -2.75
C PHE A 264 4.49 -1.82 -2.89
N GLU A 265 4.09 -0.57 -2.70
CA GLU A 265 2.71 -0.14 -2.94
C GLU A 265 2.32 -0.30 -4.40
N ASP A 266 3.28 -0.08 -5.33
CA ASP A 266 3.10 -0.24 -6.76
C ASP A 266 4.26 -1.03 -7.38
N LEU A 267 3.93 -2.06 -8.18
CA LEU A 267 4.93 -2.93 -8.81
C LEU A 267 5.66 -2.26 -9.96
N GLY A 268 5.02 -1.35 -10.69
CA GLY A 268 5.65 -0.59 -11.76
C GLY A 268 6.80 0.26 -11.24
N ILE A 269 6.64 0.86 -10.06
CA ILE A 269 7.71 1.58 -9.37
C ILE A 269 8.83 0.63 -8.93
N ARG A 270 8.50 -0.53 -8.36
CA ARG A 270 9.50 -1.57 -8.01
C ARG A 270 10.31 -1.98 -9.24
N ASN A 271 9.64 -2.32 -10.33
CA ASN A 271 10.27 -2.85 -11.53
C ASN A 271 11.11 -1.77 -12.27
N THR A 272 10.68 -0.51 -12.23
CA THR A 272 11.42 0.63 -12.75
C THR A 272 12.82 0.73 -12.13
N VAL A 273 12.91 0.58 -10.82
CA VAL A 273 14.19 0.65 -10.08
C VAL A 273 15.16 -0.44 -10.53
N LEU A 274 14.64 -1.59 -10.95
CA LEU A 274 15.40 -2.74 -11.45
C LEU A 274 15.54 -2.76 -12.98
N GLY A 275 15.10 -1.69 -13.66
CA GLY A 275 15.12 -1.60 -15.12
C GLY A 275 14.30 -2.67 -15.82
N PHE A 276 13.23 -3.16 -15.18
CA PHE A 276 12.31 -4.21 -15.67
C PHE A 276 12.97 -5.54 -15.98
N ARG A 277 14.07 -5.90 -15.29
CA ARG A 277 14.90 -7.07 -15.59
C ARG A 277 14.74 -8.25 -14.62
N GLN A 278 14.24 -8.00 -13.41
CA GLN A 278 14.11 -9.03 -12.36
C GLN A 278 12.64 -9.27 -12.05
N LEU A 279 11.98 -10.01 -12.93
CA LEU A 279 10.57 -10.37 -12.80
C LEU A 279 10.45 -11.76 -12.14
N GLU A 280 10.64 -11.81 -10.84
CA GLU A 280 10.44 -13.02 -10.04
C GLU A 280 8.95 -13.15 -9.69
N PHE A 281 8.18 -13.75 -10.57
CA PHE A 281 6.72 -13.80 -10.49
C PHE A 281 6.18 -14.37 -9.17
N THR A 282 6.91 -15.26 -8.51
CA THR A 282 6.53 -15.77 -7.18
C THR A 282 6.42 -14.62 -6.15
N HIS A 283 7.46 -13.79 -6.05
CA HIS A 283 7.49 -12.67 -5.12
C HIS A 283 6.62 -11.50 -5.57
N ILE A 284 6.47 -11.32 -6.89
CA ILE A 284 5.56 -10.33 -7.45
C ILE A 284 4.11 -10.68 -7.09
N MET A 285 3.70 -11.93 -7.26
CA MET A 285 2.39 -12.42 -6.86
C MET A 285 2.15 -12.25 -5.36
N GLU A 286 3.14 -12.57 -4.53
CA GLU A 286 3.07 -12.35 -3.08
C GLU A 286 2.84 -10.86 -2.74
N ASN A 287 3.53 -9.94 -3.42
CA ASN A 287 3.31 -8.50 -3.23
C ASN A 287 1.90 -8.06 -3.69
N VAL A 288 1.39 -8.59 -4.79
CA VAL A 288 0.02 -8.28 -5.26
C VAL A 288 -1.01 -8.75 -4.24
N ILE A 289 -0.87 -9.98 -3.73
CA ILE A 289 -1.76 -10.50 -2.67
C ILE A 289 -1.68 -9.62 -1.42
N TYR A 290 -0.48 -9.23 -0.99
CA TYR A 290 -0.30 -8.34 0.15
C TYR A 290 -1.05 -7.01 -0.03
N ASN A 291 -0.89 -6.37 -1.19
CA ASN A 291 -1.55 -5.09 -1.49
C ASN A 291 -3.08 -5.25 -1.51
N GLU A 292 -3.59 -6.33 -2.11
CA GLU A 292 -5.02 -6.59 -2.15
C GLU A 292 -5.60 -6.79 -0.75
N LEU A 293 -4.94 -7.55 0.12
CA LEU A 293 -5.33 -7.73 1.52
C LEU A 293 -5.37 -6.39 2.27
N ARG A 294 -4.38 -5.52 2.05
CA ARG A 294 -4.32 -4.18 2.63
C ARG A 294 -5.43 -3.27 2.14
N ARG A 295 -5.79 -3.35 0.87
CA ARG A 295 -6.88 -2.61 0.25
C ARG A 295 -8.23 -2.94 0.91
N TYR A 296 -8.45 -4.20 1.29
CA TYR A 296 -9.62 -4.61 2.07
C TYR A 296 -9.60 -4.13 3.53
N GLY A 297 -8.58 -3.38 3.96
CA GLY A 297 -8.47 -2.81 5.30
C GLY A 297 -7.98 -3.79 6.36
N PHE A 298 -7.30 -4.87 5.96
CA PHE A 298 -6.69 -5.82 6.90
C PHE A 298 -5.33 -5.35 7.38
N THR A 299 -5.02 -5.71 8.61
CA THR A 299 -3.63 -5.74 9.10
C THR A 299 -3.01 -7.04 8.61
N VAL A 300 -1.87 -6.94 7.92
CA VAL A 300 -1.19 -8.08 7.29
C VAL A 300 0.20 -8.20 7.87
N ASP A 301 0.45 -9.31 8.56
CA ASP A 301 1.72 -9.66 9.18
C ASP A 301 2.28 -10.93 8.54
N ILE A 302 3.56 -11.26 8.77
CA ILE A 302 4.20 -12.50 8.36
C ILE A 302 4.14 -13.49 9.51
N GLY A 303 3.62 -14.68 9.25
CA GLY A 303 3.53 -15.72 10.26
C GLY A 303 4.85 -16.46 10.47
N HIS A 304 5.21 -16.68 11.72
CA HIS A 304 6.32 -17.54 12.11
C HIS A 304 5.84 -18.64 13.04
N ILE A 305 6.26 -19.89 12.73
CA ILE A 305 5.96 -21.06 13.54
C ILE A 305 7.24 -21.83 13.80
N GLU A 306 7.55 -22.07 15.06
CA GLU A 306 8.56 -23.06 15.44
C GLU A 306 7.91 -24.45 15.42
N SER A 307 8.50 -25.35 14.65
CA SER A 307 8.12 -26.75 14.55
C SER A 307 9.32 -27.64 14.88
N TYR A 308 9.06 -28.80 15.42
CA TYR A 308 10.09 -29.80 15.71
C TYR A 308 9.78 -31.06 14.90
N LYS A 309 10.71 -31.48 14.07
CA LYS A 309 10.60 -32.74 13.33
C LYS A 309 11.68 -33.71 13.82
N ARG A 310 11.31 -34.99 14.01
CA ARG A 310 12.28 -36.03 14.31
C ARG A 310 13.10 -36.33 13.06
N ASN A 311 14.42 -36.31 13.17
CA ASN A 311 15.31 -36.73 12.11
C ASN A 311 15.41 -38.27 12.04
N GLU A 312 16.11 -38.80 11.05
CA GLU A 312 16.31 -40.26 10.87
C GLU A 312 17.01 -40.91 12.06
N ASN A 313 17.77 -40.14 12.85
CA ASN A 313 18.48 -40.60 14.05
C ASN A 313 17.60 -40.54 15.32
N GLY A 314 16.31 -40.11 15.20
CA GLY A 314 15.38 -40.01 16.31
C GLY A 314 15.50 -38.75 17.13
N GLU A 315 16.38 -37.78 16.76
CA GLU A 315 16.56 -36.51 17.44
C GLU A 315 15.56 -35.47 16.95
N TYR A 316 15.09 -34.57 17.84
CA TYR A 316 14.23 -33.45 17.47
C TYR A 316 15.04 -32.32 16.85
N GLN A 317 14.80 -32.06 15.57
CA GLN A 317 15.38 -30.93 14.87
C GLN A 317 14.36 -29.79 14.80
N ARG A 318 14.76 -28.60 15.27
CA ARG A 318 13.98 -27.38 15.17
C ARG A 318 13.87 -26.94 13.72
N ARG A 319 12.65 -26.70 13.25
CA ARG A 319 12.35 -26.08 11.95
C ARG A 319 11.57 -24.79 12.16
N ASN A 320 11.96 -23.77 11.45
CA ASN A 320 11.21 -22.52 11.36
C ASN A 320 10.37 -22.57 10.09
N LEU A 321 9.06 -22.51 10.23
CA LEU A 321 8.11 -22.44 9.11
C LEU A 321 7.58 -21.02 9.03
N GLU A 322 7.45 -20.52 7.81
CA GLU A 322 6.88 -19.22 7.53
C GLU A 322 5.47 -19.40 6.96
N ILE A 323 4.58 -18.48 7.34
CA ILE A 323 3.28 -18.29 6.72
C ILE A 323 3.35 -16.92 6.07
N ASP A 324 3.09 -16.85 4.78
CA ASP A 324 3.26 -15.61 4.04
C ASP A 324 2.43 -14.48 4.65
N PHE A 325 1.17 -14.77 5.04
CA PHE A 325 0.33 -13.73 5.64
C PHE A 325 -0.50 -14.24 6.83
N VAL A 326 -0.43 -13.51 7.93
CA VAL A 326 -1.37 -13.55 9.05
C VAL A 326 -2.24 -12.31 8.94
N VAL A 327 -3.49 -12.49 8.60
CA VAL A 327 -4.39 -11.41 8.24
C VAL A 327 -5.41 -11.21 9.35
N ASN A 328 -5.50 -10.00 9.89
CA ASN A 328 -6.40 -9.69 11.01
C ASN A 328 -7.30 -8.50 10.65
N ARG A 329 -8.58 -8.62 10.98
CA ARG A 329 -9.55 -7.52 10.92
C ARG A 329 -10.65 -7.75 11.96
N HIS A 330 -10.73 -6.86 12.96
CA HIS A 330 -11.65 -7.00 14.09
C HIS A 330 -11.44 -8.35 14.83
N ASP A 331 -12.41 -9.24 14.77
CA ASP A 331 -12.43 -10.58 15.37
C ASP A 331 -12.03 -11.70 14.40
N LYS A 332 -11.90 -11.39 13.10
CA LYS A 332 -11.53 -12.36 12.05
C LYS A 332 -10.01 -12.45 11.90
N ARG A 333 -9.53 -13.68 11.80
CA ARG A 333 -8.14 -14.01 11.45
C ARG A 333 -8.12 -15.05 10.34
N LEU A 334 -7.20 -14.87 9.39
CA LEU A 334 -6.92 -15.83 8.32
C LEU A 334 -5.42 -16.08 8.26
N TYR A 335 -5.05 -17.29 7.89
CA TYR A 335 -3.68 -17.67 7.54
C TYR A 335 -3.63 -17.95 6.05
N ILE A 336 -2.79 -17.23 5.34
CA ILE A 336 -2.73 -17.31 3.88
C ILE A 336 -1.32 -17.65 3.44
N GLN A 337 -1.20 -18.65 2.55
CA GLN A 337 0.02 -19.01 1.85
C GLN A 337 -0.13 -18.63 0.39
N SER A 338 0.89 -18.04 -0.20
CA SER A 338 0.97 -17.71 -1.62
C SER A 338 1.73 -18.81 -2.37
N ALA A 339 1.10 -19.48 -3.31
CA ALA A 339 1.69 -20.55 -4.08
C ALA A 339 1.60 -20.26 -5.58
N TYR A 340 2.66 -19.74 -6.19
CA TYR A 340 2.67 -19.42 -7.63
C TYR A 340 2.39 -20.65 -8.50
N ALA A 341 2.92 -21.80 -8.13
CA ALA A 341 2.66 -23.08 -8.81
C ALA A 341 2.67 -24.24 -7.82
N MET A 342 1.73 -25.15 -7.99
CA MET A 342 1.64 -26.43 -7.24
C MET A 342 1.55 -27.60 -8.24
N PRO A 343 2.64 -27.89 -8.97
CA PRO A 343 2.61 -28.84 -10.10
C PRO A 343 2.33 -30.29 -9.68
N ASP A 344 2.59 -30.64 -8.42
CA ASP A 344 2.47 -32.00 -7.90
C ASP A 344 2.07 -32.02 -6.42
N ILE A 345 1.81 -33.24 -5.92
CA ILE A 345 1.41 -33.50 -4.53
C ILE A 345 2.48 -33.05 -3.55
N SER A 346 3.76 -33.29 -3.86
CA SER A 346 4.87 -32.92 -2.97
C SER A 346 4.95 -31.41 -2.75
N LYS A 347 4.75 -30.62 -3.80
CA LYS A 347 4.71 -29.15 -3.70
C LYS A 347 3.49 -28.69 -2.92
N THR A 348 2.34 -29.31 -3.14
CA THR A 348 1.12 -29.04 -2.39
C THR A 348 1.31 -29.33 -0.90
N GLU A 349 1.92 -30.46 -0.54
CA GLU A 349 2.25 -30.79 0.85
C GLU A 349 3.23 -29.79 1.48
N GLN A 350 4.20 -29.32 0.71
CA GLN A 350 5.16 -28.30 1.16
C GLN A 350 4.44 -26.97 1.51
N GLU A 351 3.56 -26.50 0.63
CA GLU A 351 2.81 -25.25 0.86
C GLU A 351 1.82 -25.38 2.03
N GLN A 352 1.26 -26.56 2.26
CA GLN A 352 0.38 -26.82 3.39
C GLN A 352 1.11 -26.96 4.73
N ALA A 353 2.40 -27.32 4.72
CA ALA A 353 3.13 -27.72 5.94
C ALA A 353 3.14 -26.64 7.03
N SER A 354 3.25 -25.37 6.63
CA SER A 354 3.21 -24.23 7.54
C SER A 354 1.81 -24.07 8.15
N LEU A 355 0.78 -24.15 7.32
CA LEU A 355 -0.63 -24.00 7.73
C LEU A 355 -1.10 -25.15 8.65
N LEU A 356 -0.68 -26.38 8.36
CA LEU A 356 -0.97 -27.56 9.18
C LEU A 356 -0.27 -27.52 10.54
N GLY A 357 0.83 -26.76 10.67
CA GLY A 357 1.52 -26.51 11.93
C GLY A 357 0.74 -25.66 12.93
N ILE A 358 -0.37 -25.03 12.50
CA ILE A 358 -1.24 -24.18 13.31
C ILE A 358 -2.38 -25.02 13.88
N GLN A 359 -2.55 -24.99 15.22
CA GLN A 359 -3.55 -25.80 15.93
C GLN A 359 -4.77 -25.00 16.39
N ASP A 360 -4.98 -23.79 15.87
CA ASP A 360 -6.19 -23.02 16.16
C ASP A 360 -7.29 -23.22 15.11
N GLY A 361 -8.50 -22.71 15.39
CA GLY A 361 -9.68 -22.85 14.55
C GLY A 361 -9.84 -21.79 13.46
N PHE A 362 -8.83 -20.93 13.22
CA PHE A 362 -8.94 -19.94 12.17
C PHE A 362 -8.73 -20.53 10.78
N ARG A 363 -9.35 -19.93 9.78
CA ARG A 363 -9.29 -20.40 8.38
C ARG A 363 -7.86 -20.35 7.84
N LYS A 364 -7.55 -21.35 7.04
CA LYS A 364 -6.27 -21.54 6.36
C LYS A 364 -6.53 -21.62 4.87
N ILE A 365 -5.85 -20.77 4.12
CA ILE A 365 -6.10 -20.59 2.69
C ILE A 365 -4.76 -20.63 1.95
N ILE A 366 -4.75 -21.27 0.78
CA ILE A 366 -3.67 -21.17 -0.19
C ILE A 366 -4.20 -20.36 -1.36
N ILE A 367 -3.59 -19.23 -1.69
CA ILE A 367 -3.85 -18.53 -2.95
C ILE A 367 -2.89 -19.08 -3.98
N ALA A 368 -3.44 -19.82 -4.94
CA ALA A 368 -2.68 -20.47 -5.99
C ALA A 368 -2.67 -19.63 -7.26
N GLY A 369 -1.58 -19.73 -8.06
CA GLY A 369 -1.41 -18.94 -9.27
C GLY A 369 -2.58 -19.03 -10.26
N ASP A 370 -2.47 -18.31 -11.35
CA ASP A 370 -3.52 -18.04 -12.34
C ASP A 370 -4.17 -19.28 -13.00
N ARG A 371 -3.49 -20.42 -12.97
CA ARG A 371 -3.94 -21.68 -13.59
C ARG A 371 -4.82 -22.56 -12.70
N TYR A 372 -5.02 -22.15 -11.45
CA TYR A 372 -5.78 -22.93 -10.48
C TYR A 372 -7.19 -22.41 -10.30
N SER A 373 -8.13 -23.34 -10.22
CA SER A 373 -9.51 -23.06 -9.80
C SER A 373 -9.66 -23.30 -8.30
N SER A 374 -10.63 -22.62 -7.69
CA SER A 374 -10.93 -22.77 -6.26
C SER A 374 -11.36 -24.20 -5.92
N SER A 375 -10.76 -24.78 -4.87
CA SER A 375 -10.95 -26.16 -4.44
C SER A 375 -10.58 -26.34 -2.96
N TYR A 376 -10.54 -27.58 -2.49
CA TYR A 376 -10.06 -27.93 -1.15
C TYR A 376 -8.99 -29.02 -1.25
N THR A 377 -7.99 -28.95 -0.40
CA THR A 377 -7.02 -30.02 -0.25
C THR A 377 -7.62 -31.18 0.57
N GLU A 378 -6.99 -32.36 0.55
CA GLU A 378 -7.37 -33.51 1.37
C GLU A 378 -7.40 -33.19 2.87
N ASN A 379 -6.57 -32.24 3.32
CA ASN A 379 -6.53 -31.77 4.71
C ASN A 379 -7.54 -30.65 5.02
N GLY A 380 -8.47 -30.35 4.11
CA GLY A 380 -9.52 -29.35 4.29
C GLY A 380 -9.03 -27.89 4.21
N ILE A 381 -7.82 -27.65 3.71
CA ILE A 381 -7.33 -26.28 3.45
C ILE A 381 -7.97 -25.79 2.14
N GLN A 382 -8.56 -24.60 2.16
CA GLN A 382 -9.12 -23.99 0.97
C GLN A 382 -8.00 -23.53 0.02
N VAL A 383 -8.10 -23.93 -1.23
CA VAL A 383 -7.27 -23.39 -2.32
C VAL A 383 -8.13 -22.41 -3.11
N VAL A 384 -7.69 -21.19 -3.28
CA VAL A 384 -8.37 -20.13 -4.04
C VAL A 384 -7.51 -19.77 -5.23
N GLY A 385 -8.07 -19.79 -6.42
CA GLY A 385 -7.36 -19.35 -7.63
C GLY A 385 -7.06 -17.84 -7.54
N LEU A 386 -5.90 -17.43 -8.05
CA LEU A 386 -5.47 -16.03 -7.99
C LEU A 386 -6.48 -15.08 -8.64
N TYR A 387 -7.05 -15.44 -9.79
CA TYR A 387 -8.09 -14.64 -10.42
C TYR A 387 -9.35 -14.54 -9.57
N ASP A 388 -9.77 -15.63 -8.93
CA ASP A 388 -10.93 -15.64 -8.07
C ASP A 388 -10.73 -14.72 -6.86
N PHE A 389 -9.51 -14.68 -6.33
CA PHE A 389 -9.13 -13.78 -5.25
C PHE A 389 -9.10 -12.31 -5.71
N LEU A 390 -8.37 -12.00 -6.80
CA LEU A 390 -8.15 -10.63 -7.26
C LEU A 390 -9.41 -9.97 -7.85
N LEU A 391 -10.31 -10.77 -8.44
CA LEU A 391 -11.57 -10.27 -9.00
C LEU A 391 -12.73 -10.35 -7.99
N GLY A 392 -12.48 -10.87 -6.78
CA GLY A 392 -13.50 -10.98 -5.73
C GLY A 392 -14.64 -11.96 -6.04
N THR A 393 -14.39 -12.96 -6.92
CA THR A 393 -15.41 -13.96 -7.27
C THR A 393 -15.54 -15.08 -6.25
N THR A 394 -14.54 -15.25 -5.39
CA THR A 394 -14.57 -16.16 -4.23
C THR A 394 -14.46 -15.37 -2.95
N ASP A 395 -15.48 -15.46 -2.09
CA ASP A 395 -15.42 -14.86 -0.77
C ASP A 395 -14.52 -15.67 0.16
N ILE A 396 -13.44 -15.05 0.60
CA ILE A 396 -12.51 -15.63 1.57
C ILE A 396 -12.76 -15.10 3.00
N TRP A 397 -13.71 -14.20 3.17
CA TRP A 397 -13.92 -13.45 4.41
C TRP A 397 -15.03 -14.00 5.30
N ASP A 398 -15.98 -14.75 4.75
CA ASP A 398 -17.14 -15.33 5.45
C ASP A 398 -16.97 -16.77 5.92
#